data_c09f595fc453cf31e875a4e474a4cea4
#
_entry.id   c09f595fc453cf31e875a4e474a4cea4
#
_cell.length_a   1.000
_cell.length_b   1.000
_cell.length_c   1.000
_cell.angle_alpha   90.00
_cell.angle_beta   90.00
_cell.angle_gamma   90.00
#
_symmetry.space_group_name_H-M   'P 1'
#
loop_
_entity.id
_entity.type
_entity.pdbx_description
1 polymer ?
#
loop_
_entity_poly.entity_id
_entity_poly.type
_entity_poly.pdbx_seq_one_letter_code
_entity_poly.pdbx_strand_id
1 'polypeptide(L)'
;MPAAPLLDVRKICKQFPGVRALDSVDLQVQPGEVHALLGENGAGKSTLLKILSGALRADRGEAVLQGAALEPEHTPRERQRLGLITIYQEFNLLPFMSIAENLYLGREPKRYGLIDWAAMHEGSRAVLASLGLNLDPRTEVRHLSVAHQQMVEVGRAVAQQAKLIVMDEPTAALSGREVEILHAVIRGLKARGVSFIYVTHRLDEVKQICDGFTVLRDGRFVASGEVSTVQIRDLIRLMVGREVEFARLPRSAPAGAAVLSVKGISRALGAGHRHAMALEDLSIEVKAGEIVGFAGLVGAGRTELARIIFGADRCDRGVLYLNGREMRPLRSPHEAIRAGVALVPEDRKQQGCFLEQSITQNMTLPSLPRLARWGIFLDEAEERRLIHKYQTALRIKMPNPSTAVGTLSGGNQQKVLLARCMALEPKVLIVDEPTRGIDIGAKAEVHQLLVDMAQSGIALIVISSEMPEVLALSDRIVVFREGRISGTLDAAAATEHKLMQLMAISASAEAPGAAAPRAAAV
;
A
#
# COMPACT_ATOMS: atom_id res chain seq x y z
N MET A 1 -12.57 34.36 -21.59
CA MET A 1 -13.36 33.10 -21.61
C MET A 1 -12.49 32.04 -20.98
N PRO A 2 -12.98 31.16 -20.09
CA PRO A 2 -12.18 30.03 -19.63
C PRO A 2 -11.74 29.22 -20.84
N ALA A 3 -10.50 28.75 -20.84
CA ALA A 3 -9.97 27.88 -21.90
C ALA A 3 -10.81 26.62 -22.00
N ALA A 4 -11.02 26.11 -23.23
CA ALA A 4 -11.73 24.85 -23.39
C ALA A 4 -10.95 23.71 -22.70
N PRO A 5 -11.61 22.82 -21.95
CA PRO A 5 -10.94 21.71 -21.27
C PRO A 5 -10.25 20.78 -22.27
N LEU A 6 -9.13 20.21 -21.86
CA LEU A 6 -8.43 19.18 -22.66
C LEU A 6 -9.29 17.91 -22.76
N LEU A 7 -9.83 17.47 -21.63
CA LEU A 7 -10.78 16.37 -21.53
C LEU A 7 -12.09 16.88 -20.92
N ASP A 8 -13.20 16.55 -21.56
CA ASP A 8 -14.53 16.84 -21.09
C ASP A 8 -15.39 15.57 -21.11
N VAL A 9 -15.74 15.08 -19.95
CA VAL A 9 -16.56 13.87 -19.75
C VAL A 9 -17.91 14.31 -19.18
N ARG A 10 -18.98 13.89 -19.83
CA ARG A 10 -20.34 14.30 -19.47
C ARG A 10 -21.25 13.10 -19.29
N LYS A 11 -21.86 13.02 -18.11
CA LYS A 11 -22.95 12.08 -17.74
C LYS A 11 -22.66 10.62 -18.09
N ILE A 12 -21.41 10.18 -17.90
CA ILE A 12 -21.02 8.80 -18.15
C ILE A 12 -21.75 7.87 -17.17
N CYS A 13 -22.44 6.87 -17.75
CA CYS A 13 -23.12 5.81 -17.01
C CYS A 13 -22.55 4.45 -17.40
N LYS A 14 -22.48 3.55 -16.40
CA LYS A 14 -22.12 2.14 -16.60
C LYS A 14 -22.81 1.24 -15.60
N GLN A 15 -23.48 0.22 -16.12
CA GLN A 15 -24.16 -0.78 -15.30
C GLN A 15 -23.59 -2.18 -15.60
N PHE A 16 -23.35 -2.94 -14.54
CA PHE A 16 -23.04 -4.36 -14.58
C PHE A 16 -24.19 -5.15 -13.96
N PRO A 17 -24.30 -6.47 -14.18
CA PRO A 17 -25.35 -7.27 -13.54
C PRO A 17 -25.35 -7.06 -12.02
N GLY A 18 -26.45 -6.50 -11.49
CA GLY A 18 -26.64 -6.23 -10.06
C GLY A 18 -25.96 -4.97 -9.51
N VAL A 19 -25.12 -4.25 -10.29
CA VAL A 19 -24.37 -3.07 -9.78
C VAL A 19 -24.35 -1.95 -10.81
N ARG A 20 -24.77 -0.74 -10.39
CA ARG A 20 -24.54 0.48 -11.16
C ARG A 20 -23.18 1.05 -10.76
N ALA A 21 -22.18 0.84 -11.61
CA ALA A 21 -20.79 1.25 -11.33
C ALA A 21 -20.55 2.74 -11.58
N LEU A 22 -21.27 3.37 -12.54
CA LEU A 22 -21.25 4.82 -12.79
C LEU A 22 -22.67 5.31 -13.07
N ASP A 23 -23.01 6.45 -12.47
CA ASP A 23 -24.33 7.10 -12.58
C ASP A 23 -24.15 8.59 -12.84
N SER A 24 -24.18 8.97 -14.13
CA SER A 24 -24.09 10.36 -14.60
C SER A 24 -22.83 11.09 -14.10
N VAL A 25 -21.66 10.49 -14.31
CA VAL A 25 -20.38 11.02 -13.87
C VAL A 25 -19.86 12.06 -14.86
N ASP A 26 -19.45 13.22 -14.32
CA ASP A 26 -18.78 14.31 -15.02
C ASP A 26 -17.32 14.40 -14.56
N LEU A 27 -16.42 14.75 -15.49
CA LEU A 27 -15.00 14.99 -15.22
C LEU A 27 -14.44 15.97 -16.26
N GLN A 28 -13.73 16.98 -15.81
CA GLN A 28 -13.02 17.91 -16.68
C GLN A 28 -11.56 18.00 -16.29
N VAL A 29 -10.68 18.06 -17.29
CA VAL A 29 -9.22 18.24 -17.09
C VAL A 29 -8.76 19.38 -18.01
N GLN A 30 -8.04 20.34 -17.45
CA GLN A 30 -7.52 21.48 -18.20
C GLN A 30 -6.19 21.12 -18.90
N PRO A 31 -5.81 21.85 -19.98
CA PRO A 31 -4.50 21.69 -20.60
C PRO A 31 -3.36 21.95 -19.60
N GLY A 32 -2.38 21.05 -19.52
CA GLY A 32 -1.24 21.17 -18.62
C GLY A 32 -1.58 20.98 -17.14
N GLU A 33 -2.73 20.39 -16.82
CA GLU A 33 -3.19 20.13 -15.45
C GLU A 33 -2.81 18.74 -14.99
N VAL A 34 -2.44 18.60 -13.73
CA VAL A 34 -2.45 17.32 -12.99
C VAL A 34 -3.74 17.27 -12.19
N HIS A 35 -4.71 16.49 -12.64
CA HIS A 35 -6.04 16.38 -12.05
C HIS A 35 -6.18 15.12 -11.21
N ALA A 36 -6.46 15.26 -9.91
CA ALA A 36 -6.69 14.14 -9.03
C ALA A 36 -8.09 13.53 -9.24
N LEU A 37 -8.18 12.23 -9.46
CA LEU A 37 -9.44 11.50 -9.41
C LEU A 37 -9.51 10.70 -8.11
N LEU A 38 -10.35 11.15 -7.18
CA LEU A 38 -10.44 10.69 -5.81
C LEU A 38 -11.73 9.90 -5.55
N GLY A 39 -11.72 9.10 -4.51
CA GLY A 39 -12.87 8.30 -4.06
C GLY A 39 -12.43 7.00 -3.41
N GLU A 40 -13.31 6.38 -2.64
CA GLU A 40 -13.05 5.07 -2.02
C GLU A 40 -12.98 3.95 -3.05
N ASN A 41 -12.54 2.75 -2.62
CA ASN A 41 -12.59 1.56 -3.46
C ASN A 41 -14.05 1.22 -3.77
N GLY A 42 -14.33 0.95 -5.06
CA GLY A 42 -15.70 0.78 -5.52
C GLY A 42 -16.45 2.07 -5.91
N ALA A 43 -15.83 3.26 -5.73
CA ALA A 43 -16.44 4.53 -6.12
C ALA A 43 -16.60 4.72 -7.64
N GLY A 44 -16.13 3.78 -8.48
CA GLY A 44 -16.27 3.83 -9.93
C GLY A 44 -15.03 4.32 -10.68
N LYS A 45 -13.95 4.72 -9.98
CA LYS A 45 -12.73 5.27 -10.61
C LYS A 45 -12.16 4.36 -11.70
N SER A 46 -11.84 3.11 -11.39
CA SER A 46 -11.26 2.17 -12.36
C SER A 46 -12.23 1.83 -13.50
N THR A 47 -13.55 1.91 -13.27
CA THR A 47 -14.54 1.77 -14.33
C THR A 47 -14.51 2.96 -15.28
N LEU A 48 -14.41 4.19 -14.75
CA LEU A 48 -14.26 5.40 -15.56
C LEU A 48 -12.95 5.36 -16.36
N LEU A 49 -11.82 4.95 -15.73
CA LEU A 49 -10.54 4.83 -16.43
C LEU A 49 -10.58 3.81 -17.57
N LYS A 50 -11.24 2.66 -17.37
CA LYS A 50 -11.43 1.65 -18.42
C LYS A 50 -12.29 2.17 -19.58
N ILE A 51 -13.27 3.03 -19.31
CA ILE A 51 -14.06 3.69 -20.36
C ILE A 51 -13.20 4.70 -21.11
N LEU A 52 -12.46 5.55 -20.41
CA LEU A 52 -11.56 6.52 -21.03
C LEU A 52 -10.49 5.85 -21.88
N SER A 53 -9.89 4.76 -21.40
CA SER A 53 -8.88 3.99 -22.14
C SER A 53 -9.44 3.20 -23.32
N GLY A 54 -10.77 3.09 -23.49
CA GLY A 54 -11.39 2.28 -24.54
C GLY A 54 -11.43 0.77 -24.24
N ALA A 55 -11.04 0.35 -23.03
CA ALA A 55 -11.11 -1.04 -22.60
C ALA A 55 -12.54 -1.47 -22.21
N LEU A 56 -13.44 -0.50 -21.96
CA LEU A 56 -14.82 -0.71 -21.60
C LEU A 56 -15.70 0.34 -22.29
N ARG A 57 -16.88 -0.06 -22.75
CA ARG A 57 -17.86 0.87 -23.33
C ARG A 57 -18.74 1.47 -22.24
N ALA A 58 -18.99 2.79 -22.33
CA ALA A 58 -20.03 3.43 -21.55
C ALA A 58 -21.42 2.99 -22.08
N ASP A 59 -22.42 2.95 -21.20
CA ASP A 59 -23.79 2.67 -21.59
C ASP A 59 -24.50 3.96 -22.02
N ARG A 60 -24.08 5.11 -21.46
CA ARG A 60 -24.57 6.48 -21.79
C ARG A 60 -23.49 7.50 -21.45
N GLY A 61 -23.69 8.70 -22.00
CA GLY A 61 -22.80 9.85 -21.82
C GLY A 61 -21.77 9.97 -22.92
N GLU A 62 -21.00 11.03 -22.89
CA GLU A 62 -20.00 11.38 -23.91
C GLU A 62 -18.68 11.79 -23.27
N ALA A 63 -17.59 11.62 -24.01
CA ALA A 63 -16.28 12.11 -23.63
C ALA A 63 -15.59 12.74 -24.86
N VAL A 64 -14.96 13.88 -24.67
CA VAL A 64 -14.29 14.64 -25.73
C VAL A 64 -12.88 14.93 -25.27
N LEU A 65 -11.87 14.64 -26.12
CA LEU A 65 -10.46 14.96 -25.90
C LEU A 65 -10.00 15.94 -26.97
N GLN A 66 -9.59 17.15 -26.57
CA GLN A 66 -9.17 18.24 -27.50
C GLN A 66 -10.17 18.50 -28.64
N GLY A 67 -11.47 18.46 -28.36
CA GLY A 67 -12.51 18.64 -29.35
C GLY A 67 -12.84 17.40 -30.19
N ALA A 68 -12.06 16.31 -30.08
CA ALA A 68 -12.35 15.03 -30.75
C ALA A 68 -13.19 14.13 -29.84
N ALA A 69 -14.32 13.62 -30.33
CA ALA A 69 -15.14 12.68 -29.60
C ALA A 69 -14.39 11.38 -29.32
N LEU A 70 -14.47 10.91 -28.09
CA LEU A 70 -13.98 9.61 -27.69
C LEU A 70 -15.12 8.58 -27.89
N GLU A 71 -15.26 8.12 -29.14
CA GLU A 71 -16.37 7.22 -29.51
C GLU A 71 -16.36 5.92 -28.69
N PRO A 72 -17.54 5.39 -28.29
CA PRO A 72 -17.64 4.16 -27.48
C PRO A 72 -16.98 2.93 -28.14
N GLU A 73 -16.88 2.91 -29.46
CA GLU A 73 -16.29 1.86 -30.27
C GLU A 73 -14.76 1.94 -30.34
N HIS A 74 -14.17 3.08 -30.00
CA HIS A 74 -12.72 3.25 -30.06
C HIS A 74 -12.00 2.24 -29.15
N THR A 75 -11.13 1.46 -29.75
CA THR A 75 -10.24 0.54 -29.07
C THR A 75 -9.17 1.29 -28.26
N PRO A 76 -8.48 0.67 -27.28
CA PRO A 76 -7.37 1.30 -26.58
C PRO A 76 -6.28 1.85 -27.52
N ARG A 77 -6.02 1.18 -28.64
CA ARG A 77 -5.04 1.63 -29.64
C ARG A 77 -5.48 2.92 -30.33
N GLU A 78 -6.76 3.10 -30.60
CA GLU A 78 -7.31 4.33 -31.16
C GLU A 78 -7.26 5.48 -30.15
N ARG A 79 -7.58 5.21 -28.86
CA ARG A 79 -7.42 6.19 -27.77
C ARG A 79 -5.97 6.66 -27.64
N GLN A 80 -5.01 5.73 -27.75
CA GLN A 80 -3.57 6.07 -27.75
C GLN A 80 -3.18 6.96 -28.93
N ARG A 81 -3.73 6.73 -30.12
CA ARG A 81 -3.50 7.59 -31.29
C ARG A 81 -4.04 9.00 -31.09
N LEU A 82 -5.11 9.18 -30.34
CA LEU A 82 -5.65 10.49 -29.95
C LEU A 82 -4.82 11.17 -28.87
N GLY A 83 -3.85 10.46 -28.29
CA GLY A 83 -2.95 10.97 -27.25
C GLY A 83 -3.39 10.70 -25.82
N LEU A 84 -4.40 9.82 -25.60
CA LEU A 84 -4.79 9.37 -24.27
C LEU A 84 -4.10 8.04 -23.98
N ILE A 85 -3.22 8.03 -22.97
CA ILE A 85 -2.46 6.83 -22.57
C ILE A 85 -2.73 6.54 -21.11
N THR A 86 -2.99 5.26 -20.80
CA THR A 86 -3.24 4.80 -19.44
C THR A 86 -2.10 3.94 -18.94
N ILE A 87 -1.57 4.30 -17.78
CA ILE A 87 -0.63 3.52 -16.97
C ILE A 87 -1.44 2.90 -15.84
N TYR A 88 -1.52 1.58 -15.81
CA TYR A 88 -2.30 0.84 -14.84
C TYR A 88 -1.48 0.55 -13.58
N GLN A 89 -2.14 0.17 -12.50
CA GLN A 89 -1.53 -0.20 -11.22
C GLN A 89 -0.56 -1.39 -11.35
N GLU A 90 -0.89 -2.37 -12.21
CA GLU A 90 0.00 -3.48 -12.54
C GLU A 90 0.78 -3.13 -13.83
N PHE A 91 2.09 -3.40 -13.84
CA PHE A 91 2.93 -3.08 -14.99
C PHE A 91 2.53 -3.87 -16.24
N ASN A 92 2.37 -3.14 -17.34
CA ASN A 92 2.15 -3.72 -18.67
C ASN A 92 3.45 -3.79 -19.49
N LEU A 93 4.56 -4.11 -18.82
CA LEU A 93 5.87 -4.29 -19.44
C LEU A 93 6.14 -5.77 -19.69
N LEU A 94 6.82 -6.07 -20.77
CA LEU A 94 7.29 -7.42 -21.11
C LEU A 94 8.66 -7.64 -20.45
N PRO A 95 8.76 -8.46 -19.39
CA PRO A 95 9.94 -8.51 -18.51
C PRO A 95 11.19 -9.06 -19.22
N PHE A 96 11.02 -9.92 -20.21
CA PHE A 96 12.10 -10.53 -20.98
C PHE A 96 12.51 -9.72 -22.22
N MET A 97 11.88 -8.58 -22.46
CA MET A 97 12.25 -7.65 -23.52
C MET A 97 13.05 -6.48 -22.95
N SER A 98 13.89 -5.88 -23.78
CA SER A 98 14.67 -4.70 -23.43
C SER A 98 13.78 -3.46 -23.22
N ILE A 99 14.34 -2.42 -22.60
CA ILE A 99 13.67 -1.12 -22.45
C ILE A 99 13.23 -0.59 -23.83
N ALA A 100 14.14 -0.64 -24.83
CA ALA A 100 13.84 -0.13 -26.17
C ALA A 100 12.67 -0.87 -26.82
N GLU A 101 12.63 -2.19 -26.74
CA GLU A 101 11.52 -3.00 -27.25
C GLU A 101 10.20 -2.67 -26.53
N ASN A 102 10.20 -2.47 -25.21
CA ASN A 102 9.02 -2.07 -24.46
C ASN A 102 8.53 -0.67 -24.83
N LEU A 103 9.44 0.30 -25.06
CA LEU A 103 9.08 1.66 -25.48
C LEU A 103 8.44 1.71 -26.87
N TYR A 104 8.93 0.89 -27.81
CA TYR A 104 8.52 0.89 -29.22
C TYR A 104 7.59 -0.25 -29.61
N LEU A 105 7.13 -1.06 -28.67
CA LEU A 105 6.28 -2.23 -28.93
C LEU A 105 5.10 -1.91 -29.85
N GLY A 106 5.06 -2.59 -31.02
CA GLY A 106 4.04 -2.40 -32.05
C GLY A 106 4.18 -1.10 -32.87
N ARG A 107 5.32 -0.38 -32.70
CA ARG A 107 5.67 0.87 -33.39
C ARG A 107 7.15 0.92 -33.77
N GLU A 108 7.78 -0.23 -33.90
CA GLU A 108 9.21 -0.36 -34.18
C GLU A 108 9.57 0.44 -35.42
N PRO A 109 10.59 1.33 -35.39
CA PRO A 109 11.08 2.02 -36.59
C PRO A 109 11.58 0.99 -37.59
N LYS A 110 11.23 1.18 -38.86
CA LYS A 110 11.57 0.22 -39.89
C LYS A 110 12.42 0.90 -40.98
N ARG A 111 13.45 0.18 -41.41
CA ARG A 111 14.26 0.54 -42.58
C ARG A 111 14.27 -0.63 -43.54
N TYR A 112 13.84 -0.41 -44.77
CA TYR A 112 13.70 -1.46 -45.81
C TYR A 112 12.82 -2.67 -45.35
N GLY A 113 11.79 -2.43 -44.53
CA GLY A 113 10.90 -3.47 -44.05
C GLY A 113 11.38 -4.24 -42.80
N LEU A 114 12.64 -4.05 -42.41
CA LEU A 114 13.24 -4.63 -41.18
C LEU A 114 13.27 -3.61 -40.07
N ILE A 115 13.34 -4.08 -38.80
CA ILE A 115 13.45 -3.21 -37.62
C ILE A 115 14.79 -2.47 -37.66
N ASP A 116 14.73 -1.14 -37.55
CA ASP A 116 15.90 -0.29 -37.38
C ASP A 116 16.30 -0.17 -35.93
N TRP A 117 17.12 -1.10 -35.45
CA TRP A 117 17.60 -1.17 -34.09
C TRP A 117 18.40 0.07 -33.66
N ALA A 118 19.15 0.67 -34.59
CA ALA A 118 19.94 1.87 -34.29
C ALA A 118 19.03 3.04 -33.98
N ALA A 119 18.04 3.32 -34.83
CA ALA A 119 17.04 4.35 -34.61
C ALA A 119 16.21 4.10 -33.34
N MET A 120 15.86 2.83 -33.07
CA MET A 120 15.11 2.44 -31.88
C MET A 120 15.91 2.69 -30.59
N HIS A 121 17.19 2.32 -30.55
CA HIS A 121 18.04 2.58 -29.38
C HIS A 121 18.34 4.07 -29.18
N GLU A 122 18.55 4.82 -30.27
CA GLU A 122 18.79 6.27 -30.19
C GLU A 122 17.56 7.01 -29.68
N GLY A 123 16.38 6.73 -30.23
CA GLY A 123 15.12 7.29 -29.76
C GLY A 123 14.82 6.91 -28.29
N SER A 124 15.14 5.68 -27.88
CA SER A 124 15.00 5.26 -26.49
C SER A 124 15.90 6.03 -25.55
N ARG A 125 17.17 6.28 -25.93
CA ARG A 125 18.08 7.13 -25.12
C ARG A 125 17.53 8.55 -24.97
N ALA A 126 17.00 9.12 -26.04
CA ALA A 126 16.41 10.47 -25.99
C ALA A 126 15.20 10.52 -25.04
N VAL A 127 14.33 9.51 -25.08
CA VAL A 127 13.19 9.40 -24.16
C VAL A 127 13.68 9.27 -22.72
N LEU A 128 14.59 8.34 -22.43
CA LEU A 128 15.13 8.13 -21.08
C LEU A 128 15.83 9.38 -20.55
N ALA A 129 16.65 10.03 -21.36
CA ALA A 129 17.31 11.29 -21.02
C ALA A 129 16.29 12.40 -20.70
N SER A 130 15.17 12.46 -21.43
CA SER A 130 14.10 13.43 -21.17
C SER A 130 13.40 13.24 -19.82
N LEU A 131 13.51 12.05 -19.23
CA LEU A 131 13.01 11.69 -17.90
C LEU A 131 14.11 11.77 -16.82
N GLY A 132 15.34 12.19 -17.19
CA GLY A 132 16.48 12.24 -16.27
C GLY A 132 17.07 10.86 -15.93
N LEU A 133 16.81 9.84 -16.75
CA LEU A 133 17.27 8.48 -16.53
C LEU A 133 18.51 8.15 -17.37
N ASN A 134 19.52 7.61 -16.72
CA ASN A 134 20.72 7.09 -17.38
C ASN A 134 20.67 5.55 -17.36
N LEU A 135 19.84 4.97 -18.23
CA LEU A 135 19.68 3.52 -18.39
C LEU A 135 20.11 3.11 -19.80
N ASP A 136 20.74 1.94 -19.93
CA ASP A 136 21.02 1.36 -21.27
C ASP A 136 19.69 0.82 -21.85
N PRO A 137 19.25 1.31 -23.04
CA PRO A 137 18.06 0.84 -23.71
C PRO A 137 18.01 -0.67 -24.00
N ARG A 138 19.17 -1.34 -23.97
CA ARG A 138 19.30 -2.79 -24.22
C ARG A 138 19.03 -3.63 -22.95
N THR A 139 18.95 -2.99 -21.77
CA THR A 139 18.68 -3.69 -20.51
C THR A 139 17.29 -4.32 -20.54
N GLU A 140 17.18 -5.60 -20.21
CA GLU A 140 15.89 -6.27 -20.04
C GLU A 140 15.16 -5.71 -18.81
N VAL A 141 13.85 -5.51 -18.94
CA VAL A 141 13.00 -4.88 -17.93
C VAL A 141 13.01 -5.67 -16.60
N ARG A 142 13.12 -6.99 -16.64
CA ARG A 142 13.20 -7.83 -15.42
C ARG A 142 14.39 -7.50 -14.51
N HIS A 143 15.43 -6.86 -15.01
CA HIS A 143 16.61 -6.47 -14.22
C HIS A 143 16.49 -5.08 -13.61
N LEU A 144 15.40 -4.35 -13.90
CA LEU A 144 15.14 -3.03 -13.38
C LEU A 144 14.46 -3.11 -11.99
N SER A 145 14.75 -2.12 -11.14
CA SER A 145 13.95 -1.89 -9.93
C SER A 145 12.50 -1.52 -10.30
N VAL A 146 11.57 -1.71 -9.37
CA VAL A 146 10.15 -1.34 -9.54
C VAL A 146 10.01 0.13 -9.97
N ALA A 147 10.78 1.03 -9.38
CA ALA A 147 10.79 2.45 -9.75
C ALA A 147 11.26 2.69 -11.19
N HIS A 148 12.31 2.00 -11.63
CA HIS A 148 12.75 2.10 -13.02
C HIS A 148 11.74 1.52 -14.00
N GLN A 149 11.05 0.43 -13.66
CA GLN A 149 9.96 -0.12 -14.46
C GLN A 149 8.83 0.91 -14.61
N GLN A 150 8.43 1.58 -13.51
CA GLN A 150 7.44 2.66 -13.54
C GLN A 150 7.88 3.79 -14.49
N MET A 151 9.17 4.18 -14.42
CA MET A 151 9.71 5.22 -15.31
C MET A 151 9.73 4.78 -16.79
N VAL A 152 9.94 3.49 -17.09
CA VAL A 152 9.85 2.95 -18.44
C VAL A 152 8.41 3.03 -18.97
N GLU A 153 7.38 2.78 -18.14
CA GLU A 153 5.98 2.99 -18.55
C GLU A 153 5.66 4.45 -18.86
N VAL A 154 6.15 5.38 -18.03
CA VAL A 154 6.04 6.82 -18.33
C VAL A 154 6.79 7.16 -19.62
N GLY A 155 7.99 6.60 -19.81
CA GLY A 155 8.77 6.75 -21.03
C GLY A 155 8.02 6.26 -22.27
N ARG A 156 7.31 5.14 -22.16
CA ARG A 156 6.46 4.62 -23.26
C ARG A 156 5.35 5.61 -23.62
N ALA A 157 4.71 6.24 -22.62
CA ALA A 157 3.71 7.27 -22.88
C ALA A 157 4.31 8.51 -23.56
N VAL A 158 5.50 8.93 -23.14
CA VAL A 158 6.24 10.04 -23.76
C VAL A 158 6.63 9.71 -25.21
N ALA A 159 7.16 8.51 -25.48
CA ALA A 159 7.50 8.04 -26.81
C ALA A 159 6.28 8.01 -27.75
N GLN A 160 5.09 7.88 -27.19
CA GLN A 160 3.82 7.91 -27.93
C GLN A 160 3.20 9.31 -28.02
N GLN A 161 3.93 10.36 -27.63
CA GLN A 161 3.46 11.74 -27.68
C GLN A 161 2.12 11.95 -26.95
N ALA A 162 2.02 11.37 -25.74
CA ALA A 162 0.83 11.49 -24.91
C ALA A 162 0.49 12.97 -24.64
N LYS A 163 -0.77 13.31 -24.78
CA LYS A 163 -1.36 14.61 -24.40
C LYS A 163 -1.99 14.55 -23.02
N LEU A 164 -2.61 13.39 -22.72
CA LEU A 164 -3.20 13.06 -21.44
C LEU A 164 -2.70 11.68 -20.98
N ILE A 165 -2.06 11.64 -19.83
CA ILE A 165 -1.61 10.40 -19.20
C ILE A 165 -2.52 10.13 -17.99
N VAL A 166 -3.15 8.98 -17.99
CA VAL A 166 -3.91 8.48 -16.84
C VAL A 166 -3.00 7.56 -16.04
N MET A 167 -2.82 7.85 -14.75
CA MET A 167 -2.01 7.06 -13.83
C MET A 167 -2.90 6.49 -12.72
N ASP A 168 -3.00 5.16 -12.65
CA ASP A 168 -3.79 4.47 -11.63
C ASP A 168 -2.86 3.97 -10.51
N GLU A 169 -2.88 4.65 -9.36
CA GLU A 169 -2.05 4.38 -8.16
C GLU A 169 -0.54 4.21 -8.46
N PRO A 170 0.12 5.15 -9.15
CA PRO A 170 1.48 4.96 -9.66
C PRO A 170 2.56 4.85 -8.57
N THR A 171 2.22 5.17 -7.32
CA THR A 171 3.15 5.19 -6.17
C THR A 171 2.97 4.02 -5.20
N ALA A 172 2.03 3.10 -5.47
CA ALA A 172 1.65 2.04 -4.55
C ALA A 172 2.82 1.12 -4.12
N ALA A 173 3.81 0.93 -5.00
CA ALA A 173 4.97 0.07 -4.78
C ALA A 173 6.30 0.84 -4.64
N LEU A 174 6.25 2.18 -4.54
CA LEU A 174 7.43 3.04 -4.50
C LEU A 174 7.78 3.48 -3.08
N SER A 175 9.07 3.60 -2.79
CA SER A 175 9.59 4.26 -1.60
C SER A 175 9.40 5.79 -1.68
N GLY A 176 9.44 6.49 -0.55
CA GLY A 176 9.29 7.96 -0.53
C GLY A 176 10.23 8.70 -1.47
N ARG A 177 11.51 8.29 -1.54
CA ARG A 177 12.50 8.88 -2.47
C ARG A 177 12.14 8.63 -3.94
N GLU A 178 11.61 7.45 -4.26
CA GLU A 178 11.20 7.10 -5.62
C GLU A 178 9.92 7.86 -6.03
N VAL A 179 9.01 8.11 -5.07
CA VAL A 179 7.84 8.98 -5.28
C VAL A 179 8.27 10.40 -5.63
N GLU A 180 9.26 10.97 -4.94
CA GLU A 180 9.79 12.31 -5.25
C GLU A 180 10.36 12.38 -6.68
N ILE A 181 11.07 11.33 -7.12
CA ILE A 181 11.60 11.23 -8.49
C ILE A 181 10.44 11.19 -9.50
N LEU A 182 9.42 10.36 -9.27
CA LEU A 182 8.24 10.31 -10.13
C LEU A 182 7.54 11.67 -10.20
N HIS A 183 7.35 12.34 -9.06
CA HIS A 183 6.73 13.67 -9.00
C HIS A 183 7.55 14.72 -9.76
N ALA A 184 8.88 14.66 -9.71
CA ALA A 184 9.75 15.54 -10.49
C ALA A 184 9.56 15.32 -12.00
N VAL A 185 9.46 14.05 -12.44
CA VAL A 185 9.19 13.68 -13.83
C VAL A 185 7.83 14.20 -14.28
N ILE A 186 6.77 13.99 -13.47
CA ILE A 186 5.42 14.50 -13.79
C ILE A 186 5.42 16.03 -13.93
N ARG A 187 6.06 16.76 -13.00
CA ARG A 187 6.19 18.23 -13.10
C ARG A 187 6.93 18.66 -14.36
N GLY A 188 7.99 17.94 -14.73
CA GLY A 188 8.74 18.21 -15.96
C GLY A 188 7.92 17.96 -17.24
N LEU A 189 7.08 16.92 -17.25
CA LEU A 189 6.17 16.63 -18.37
C LEU A 189 5.02 17.64 -18.45
N LYS A 190 4.44 18.01 -17.30
CA LYS A 190 3.44 19.07 -17.18
C LYS A 190 3.93 20.39 -17.75
N ALA A 191 5.15 20.80 -17.42
CA ALA A 191 5.77 22.02 -17.97
C ALA A 191 5.94 21.97 -19.51
N ARG A 192 5.95 20.79 -20.11
CA ARG A 192 5.95 20.54 -21.56
C ARG A 192 4.54 20.43 -22.16
N GLY A 193 3.49 20.68 -21.37
CA GLY A 193 2.10 20.69 -21.82
C GLY A 193 1.38 19.34 -21.75
N VAL A 194 1.97 18.31 -21.14
CA VAL A 194 1.30 17.04 -20.89
C VAL A 194 0.38 17.19 -19.69
N SER A 195 -0.86 16.71 -19.81
CA SER A 195 -1.83 16.71 -18.71
C SER A 195 -1.95 15.32 -18.10
N PHE A 196 -2.44 15.25 -16.86
CA PHE A 196 -2.53 14.00 -16.13
C PHE A 196 -3.88 13.83 -15.44
N ILE A 197 -4.41 12.61 -15.43
CA ILE A 197 -5.37 12.15 -14.43
C ILE A 197 -4.58 11.28 -13.46
N TYR A 198 -4.53 11.70 -12.20
CA TYR A 198 -3.75 11.07 -11.15
C TYR A 198 -4.69 10.42 -10.14
N VAL A 199 -4.75 9.09 -10.13
CA VAL A 199 -5.57 8.34 -9.18
C VAL A 199 -4.70 7.91 -8.02
N THR A 200 -5.06 8.31 -6.82
CA THR A 200 -4.38 7.92 -5.58
C THR A 200 -5.35 7.94 -4.41
N HIS A 201 -5.05 7.17 -3.39
CA HIS A 201 -5.67 7.25 -2.08
C HIS A 201 -4.77 8.01 -1.06
N ARG A 202 -3.57 8.42 -1.47
CA ARG A 202 -2.59 9.17 -0.65
C ARG A 202 -2.80 10.67 -0.85
N LEU A 203 -3.57 11.27 0.04
CA LEU A 203 -3.98 12.67 -0.07
C LEU A 203 -2.82 13.68 0.05
N ASP A 204 -1.72 13.27 0.70
CA ASP A 204 -0.50 14.08 0.75
C ASP A 204 0.10 14.27 -0.65
N GLU A 205 0.06 13.23 -1.51
CA GLU A 205 0.50 13.33 -2.91
C GLU A 205 -0.37 14.31 -3.69
N VAL A 206 -1.69 14.28 -3.46
CA VAL A 206 -2.63 15.22 -4.10
C VAL A 206 -2.22 16.66 -3.82
N LYS A 207 -1.90 16.98 -2.56
CA LYS A 207 -1.45 18.33 -2.16
C LYS A 207 -0.10 18.73 -2.77
N GLN A 208 0.77 17.75 -3.05
CA GLN A 208 2.13 18.00 -3.57
C GLN A 208 2.18 18.20 -5.07
N ILE A 209 1.30 17.53 -5.84
CA ILE A 209 1.47 17.45 -7.29
C ILE A 209 0.23 17.85 -8.10
N CYS A 210 -0.99 17.76 -7.54
CA CYS A 210 -2.22 18.00 -8.26
C CYS A 210 -2.65 19.47 -8.19
N ASP A 211 -3.25 19.95 -9.28
CA ASP A 211 -3.83 21.30 -9.37
C ASP A 211 -5.32 21.27 -9.07
N GLY A 212 -6.05 20.35 -9.70
CA GLY A 212 -7.48 20.15 -9.54
C GLY A 212 -7.80 18.76 -9.01
N PHE A 213 -9.05 18.60 -8.58
CA PHE A 213 -9.55 17.31 -8.13
C PHE A 213 -11.00 17.08 -8.55
N THR A 214 -11.37 15.83 -8.72
CA THR A 214 -12.75 15.33 -8.79
C THR A 214 -12.93 14.19 -7.82
N VAL A 215 -13.98 14.23 -7.02
CA VAL A 215 -14.35 13.17 -6.07
C VAL A 215 -15.53 12.37 -6.61
N LEU A 216 -15.35 11.04 -6.66
CA LEU A 216 -16.43 10.10 -6.92
C LEU A 216 -16.78 9.34 -5.64
N ARG A 217 -18.07 9.05 -5.44
CA ARG A 217 -18.58 8.20 -4.37
C ARG A 217 -19.79 7.43 -4.84
N ASP A 218 -19.81 6.11 -4.61
CA ASP A 218 -20.92 5.22 -5.00
C ASP A 218 -21.31 5.34 -6.49
N GLY A 219 -20.31 5.49 -7.36
CA GLY A 219 -20.48 5.63 -8.80
C GLY A 219 -20.98 7.01 -9.25
N ARG A 220 -21.02 8.01 -8.39
CA ARG A 220 -21.54 9.37 -8.68
C ARG A 220 -20.46 10.43 -8.49
N PHE A 221 -20.58 11.50 -9.25
CA PHE A 221 -19.85 12.74 -9.01
C PHE A 221 -20.31 13.39 -7.69
N VAL A 222 -19.35 13.79 -6.85
CA VAL A 222 -19.62 14.47 -5.57
C VAL A 222 -19.21 15.93 -5.61
N ALA A 223 -17.96 16.17 -6.01
CA ALA A 223 -17.38 17.52 -6.05
C ALA A 223 -16.18 17.56 -6.98
N SER A 224 -15.87 18.75 -7.48
CA SER A 224 -14.60 19.07 -8.15
C SER A 224 -14.16 20.48 -7.75
N GLY A 225 -12.85 20.76 -7.88
CA GLY A 225 -12.31 22.06 -7.55
C GLY A 225 -10.80 22.11 -7.63
N GLU A 226 -10.23 23.24 -7.21
CA GLU A 226 -8.77 23.40 -7.11
C GLU A 226 -8.25 22.83 -5.78
N VAL A 227 -7.14 22.08 -5.86
CA VAL A 227 -6.50 21.49 -4.68
C VAL A 227 -5.98 22.56 -3.71
N SER A 228 -5.60 23.74 -4.20
CA SER A 228 -5.14 24.88 -3.41
C SER A 228 -6.19 25.37 -2.40
N THR A 229 -7.48 25.27 -2.73
CA THR A 229 -8.59 25.83 -1.97
C THR A 229 -9.20 24.89 -0.93
N VAL A 230 -8.84 23.59 -0.96
CA VAL A 230 -9.46 22.56 -0.12
C VAL A 230 -8.46 22.00 0.89
N GLN A 231 -8.91 21.63 2.10
CA GLN A 231 -8.07 20.95 3.10
C GLN A 231 -8.17 19.42 2.94
N ILE A 232 -7.13 18.69 3.38
CA ILE A 232 -7.13 17.21 3.33
C ILE A 232 -8.35 16.62 4.04
N ARG A 233 -8.74 17.16 5.20
CA ARG A 233 -9.93 16.73 5.95
C ARG A 233 -11.22 16.87 5.15
N ASP A 234 -11.33 17.93 4.32
CA ASP A 234 -12.51 18.17 3.51
C ASP A 234 -12.56 17.17 2.34
N LEU A 235 -11.41 16.83 1.73
CA LEU A 235 -11.31 15.78 0.73
C LEU A 235 -11.74 14.43 1.31
N ILE A 236 -11.27 14.07 2.51
CA ILE A 236 -11.68 12.84 3.21
C ILE A 236 -13.20 12.83 3.40
N ARG A 237 -13.78 13.94 3.89
CA ARG A 237 -15.23 14.05 4.09
C ARG A 237 -16.01 13.89 2.79
N LEU A 238 -15.55 14.46 1.69
CA LEU A 238 -16.18 14.31 0.37
C LEU A 238 -16.11 12.87 -0.12
N MET A 239 -14.97 12.19 0.06
CA MET A 239 -14.76 10.82 -0.36
C MET A 239 -15.60 9.82 0.44
N VAL A 240 -15.61 9.95 1.77
CA VAL A 240 -16.24 8.99 2.69
C VAL A 240 -17.71 9.33 2.98
N GLY A 241 -18.09 10.62 2.86
CA GLY A 241 -19.44 11.11 3.13
C GLY A 241 -19.79 11.33 4.59
N ARG A 242 -18.85 11.13 5.49
CA ARG A 242 -18.93 11.39 6.93
C ARG A 242 -17.59 11.93 7.43
N GLU A 243 -17.59 12.59 8.56
CA GLU A 243 -16.34 12.95 9.22
C GLU A 243 -15.62 11.67 9.68
N VAL A 244 -14.36 11.55 9.27
CA VAL A 244 -13.46 10.48 9.73
C VAL A 244 -12.38 11.17 10.52
N GLU A 245 -12.50 11.15 11.83
CA GLU A 245 -11.43 11.59 12.71
C GLU A 245 -10.52 10.38 12.99
N PHE A 246 -9.26 10.48 12.60
CA PHE A 246 -8.21 9.60 13.10
C PHE A 246 -7.74 10.08 14.48
N ALA A 247 -8.70 10.46 15.33
CA ALA A 247 -8.43 10.77 16.70
C ALA A 247 -8.07 9.47 17.44
N ARG A 248 -7.18 9.60 18.41
CA ARG A 248 -6.87 8.48 19.31
C ARG A 248 -8.16 7.96 19.94
N LEU A 249 -8.47 6.70 19.67
CA LEU A 249 -9.65 6.06 20.23
C LEU A 249 -9.49 5.97 21.76
N PRO A 250 -10.46 6.45 22.55
CA PRO A 250 -10.36 6.43 24.00
C PRO A 250 -10.27 4.99 24.49
N ARG A 251 -9.24 4.71 25.28
CA ARG A 251 -8.98 3.40 25.87
C ARG A 251 -8.59 3.55 27.34
N SER A 252 -8.99 2.59 28.14
CA SER A 252 -8.42 2.42 29.48
C SER A 252 -6.95 2.00 29.34
N ALA A 253 -6.08 2.54 30.19
CA ALA A 253 -4.68 2.12 30.20
C ALA A 253 -4.57 0.60 30.40
N PRO A 254 -3.68 -0.10 29.69
CA PRO A 254 -3.50 -1.53 29.88
C PRO A 254 -2.99 -1.80 31.30
N ALA A 255 -3.77 -2.54 32.08
CA ALA A 255 -3.46 -2.88 33.47
C ALA A 255 -2.88 -4.29 33.62
N GLY A 256 -2.66 -5.00 32.50
CA GLY A 256 -2.27 -6.41 32.52
C GLY A 256 -0.78 -6.66 32.80
N ALA A 257 -0.46 -7.91 33.18
CA ALA A 257 0.92 -8.38 33.24
C ALA A 257 1.55 -8.47 31.83
N ALA A 258 2.89 -8.47 31.76
CA ALA A 258 3.60 -8.71 30.50
C ALA A 258 3.25 -10.11 29.94
N VAL A 259 2.67 -10.14 28.76
CA VAL A 259 2.32 -11.38 28.02
C VAL A 259 3.49 -11.82 27.14
N LEU A 260 4.15 -10.86 26.47
CA LEU A 260 5.32 -11.09 25.66
C LEU A 260 6.48 -10.25 26.20
N SER A 261 7.65 -10.86 26.40
CA SER A 261 8.90 -10.17 26.63
C SER A 261 9.98 -10.73 25.71
N VAL A 262 10.63 -9.85 24.98
CA VAL A 262 11.74 -10.13 24.07
C VAL A 262 12.98 -9.54 24.70
N LYS A 263 14.07 -10.31 24.83
CA LYS A 263 15.33 -9.84 25.45
C LYS A 263 16.51 -10.18 24.57
N GLY A 264 17.25 -9.16 24.15
CA GLY A 264 18.54 -9.29 23.49
C GLY A 264 18.49 -9.95 22.10
N ILE A 265 17.37 -9.86 21.37
CA ILE A 265 17.27 -10.47 20.04
C ILE A 265 18.24 -9.80 19.09
N SER A 266 19.13 -10.63 18.50
CA SER A 266 20.09 -10.21 17.49
C SER A 266 20.11 -11.20 16.34
N ARG A 267 20.32 -10.65 15.12
CA ARG A 267 20.43 -11.42 13.86
C ARG A 267 21.42 -10.75 12.94
N ALA A 268 22.47 -11.46 12.55
CA ALA A 268 23.42 -11.02 11.52
C ALA A 268 22.85 -11.21 10.11
N LEU A 269 23.39 -10.49 9.14
CA LEU A 269 23.08 -10.70 7.73
C LEU A 269 23.69 -12.02 7.25
N GLY A 270 22.87 -13.02 6.95
CA GLY A 270 23.30 -14.29 6.35
C GLY A 270 23.54 -14.14 4.84
N ALA A 271 24.48 -14.94 4.29
CA ALA A 271 24.78 -15.02 2.87
C ALA A 271 23.62 -15.67 2.08
N GLY A 272 22.53 -14.97 1.85
CA GLY A 272 21.34 -15.48 1.16
C GLY A 272 20.14 -14.55 1.24
N HIS A 273 20.13 -13.62 2.16
CA HIS A 273 19.02 -12.67 2.35
C HIS A 273 19.41 -11.27 1.92
N ARG A 274 19.45 -11.00 0.61
CA ARG A 274 19.89 -9.71 0.02
C ARG A 274 19.07 -8.48 0.46
N HIS A 275 17.93 -8.67 1.13
CA HIS A 275 17.01 -7.59 1.55
C HIS A 275 16.64 -7.60 3.03
N ALA A 276 17.22 -8.49 3.85
CA ALA A 276 16.93 -8.53 5.28
C ALA A 276 17.85 -7.57 6.05
N MET A 277 17.28 -6.85 7.04
CA MET A 277 18.04 -6.00 7.96
C MET A 277 18.70 -6.83 9.07
N ALA A 278 19.93 -6.53 9.43
CA ALA A 278 20.55 -7.03 10.67
C ALA A 278 19.82 -6.44 11.88
N LEU A 279 19.66 -7.23 12.93
CA LEU A 279 19.05 -6.78 14.19
C LEU A 279 20.09 -6.87 15.30
N GLU A 280 20.10 -5.89 16.20
CA GLU A 280 21.10 -5.81 17.25
C GLU A 280 20.48 -5.44 18.59
N ASP A 281 20.53 -6.38 19.53
CA ASP A 281 20.15 -6.26 20.94
C ASP A 281 18.74 -5.70 21.18
N LEU A 282 17.75 -6.23 20.46
CA LEU A 282 16.37 -5.76 20.56
C LEU A 282 15.69 -6.33 21.81
N SER A 283 15.15 -5.44 22.66
CA SER A 283 14.42 -5.81 23.88
C SER A 283 13.13 -5.01 23.97
N ILE A 284 12.00 -5.72 24.08
CA ILE A 284 10.65 -5.13 24.21
C ILE A 284 9.78 -5.97 25.12
N GLU A 285 8.78 -5.35 25.75
CA GLU A 285 7.71 -6.02 26.49
C GLU A 285 6.36 -5.56 25.95
N VAL A 286 5.36 -6.45 25.95
CA VAL A 286 3.99 -6.14 25.59
C VAL A 286 3.05 -6.73 26.65
N LYS A 287 2.18 -5.89 27.20
CA LYS A 287 1.23 -6.27 28.24
C LYS A 287 -0.11 -6.75 27.67
N ALA A 288 -0.87 -7.50 28.46
CA ALA A 288 -2.23 -7.86 28.08
C ALA A 288 -3.08 -6.61 27.86
N GLY A 289 -3.76 -6.56 26.71
CA GLY A 289 -4.58 -5.41 26.33
C GLY A 289 -3.80 -4.18 25.83
N GLU A 290 -2.47 -4.23 25.77
CA GLU A 290 -1.63 -3.14 25.24
C GLU A 290 -1.54 -3.21 23.71
N ILE A 291 -1.58 -2.05 23.06
CA ILE A 291 -1.13 -1.89 21.67
C ILE A 291 0.23 -1.21 21.65
N VAL A 292 1.26 -1.94 21.27
CA VAL A 292 2.60 -1.40 21.03
C VAL A 292 2.76 -1.12 19.54
N GLY A 293 2.96 0.15 19.20
CA GLY A 293 3.24 0.56 17.82
C GLY A 293 4.74 0.45 17.50
N PHE A 294 5.08 -0.15 16.37
CA PHE A 294 6.44 -0.14 15.83
C PHE A 294 6.52 0.90 14.73
N ALA A 295 7.29 1.95 14.97
CA ALA A 295 7.57 3.02 14.03
C ALA A 295 9.02 2.94 13.52
N GLY A 296 9.28 3.40 12.29
CA GLY A 296 10.61 3.39 11.68
C GLY A 296 10.53 3.54 10.17
N LEU A 297 11.64 3.88 9.54
CA LEU A 297 11.72 3.92 8.07
C LEU A 297 11.59 2.52 7.46
N VAL A 298 11.28 2.44 6.18
CA VAL A 298 11.26 1.17 5.44
C VAL A 298 12.64 0.50 5.56
N GLY A 299 12.63 -0.79 5.94
CA GLY A 299 13.87 -1.54 6.19
C GLY A 299 14.53 -1.28 7.55
N ALA A 300 13.85 -0.64 8.52
CA ALA A 300 14.42 -0.38 9.85
C ALA A 300 14.52 -1.63 10.76
N GLY A 301 13.97 -2.79 10.37
CA GLY A 301 14.03 -4.02 11.16
C GLY A 301 12.73 -4.41 11.88
N ARG A 302 11.64 -3.68 11.67
CA ARG A 302 10.33 -3.90 12.33
C ARG A 302 9.73 -5.26 11.97
N THR A 303 9.51 -5.50 10.69
CA THR A 303 8.96 -6.75 10.15
C THR A 303 9.84 -7.93 10.46
N GLU A 304 11.17 -7.75 10.44
CA GLU A 304 12.14 -8.79 10.78
C GLU A 304 11.99 -9.26 12.23
N LEU A 305 11.84 -8.33 13.18
CA LEU A 305 11.59 -8.69 14.58
C LEU A 305 10.25 -9.41 14.73
N ALA A 306 9.19 -8.93 14.08
CA ALA A 306 7.87 -9.58 14.08
C ALA A 306 7.95 -11.02 13.57
N ARG A 307 8.68 -11.26 12.49
CA ARG A 307 8.89 -12.59 11.89
C ARG A 307 9.68 -13.52 12.81
N ILE A 308 10.67 -12.99 13.54
CA ILE A 308 11.41 -13.76 14.56
C ILE A 308 10.49 -14.14 15.72
N ILE A 309 9.68 -13.22 16.24
CA ILE A 309 8.70 -13.50 17.31
C ILE A 309 7.69 -14.56 16.87
N PHE A 310 7.29 -14.54 15.60
CA PHE A 310 6.38 -15.53 15.01
C PHE A 310 7.07 -16.85 14.58
N GLY A 311 8.41 -16.94 14.70
CA GLY A 311 9.17 -18.13 14.32
C GLY A 311 9.27 -18.35 12.81
N ALA A 312 8.94 -17.35 11.98
CA ALA A 312 9.12 -17.39 10.53
C ALA A 312 10.59 -17.20 10.14
N ASP A 313 11.33 -16.39 10.91
CA ASP A 313 12.76 -16.19 10.76
C ASP A 313 13.50 -16.63 12.02
N ARG A 314 14.79 -16.98 11.87
CA ARG A 314 15.68 -17.35 12.98
C ARG A 314 16.40 -16.11 13.50
N CYS A 315 16.74 -16.11 14.79
CA CYS A 315 17.70 -15.16 15.39
C CYS A 315 18.94 -15.93 15.84
N ASP A 316 20.06 -15.21 15.99
CA ASP A 316 21.34 -15.78 16.42
C ASP A 316 21.45 -15.77 17.95
N ARG A 317 20.85 -14.77 18.59
CA ARG A 317 20.88 -14.58 20.05
C ARG A 317 19.56 -14.02 20.54
N GLY A 318 19.32 -14.16 21.84
CA GLY A 318 18.18 -13.61 22.56
C GLY A 318 17.20 -14.65 23.05
N VAL A 319 16.25 -14.20 23.87
CA VAL A 319 15.26 -15.06 24.54
C VAL A 319 13.89 -14.42 24.43
N LEU A 320 12.86 -15.26 24.28
CA LEU A 320 11.44 -14.88 24.33
C LEU A 320 10.83 -15.39 25.62
N TYR A 321 9.97 -14.57 26.24
CA TYR A 321 9.13 -14.99 27.35
C TYR A 321 7.66 -14.82 26.93
N LEU A 322 6.87 -15.85 27.13
CA LEU A 322 5.41 -15.81 26.93
C LEU A 322 4.72 -16.16 28.24
N ASN A 323 3.90 -15.24 28.76
CA ASN A 323 3.25 -15.35 30.08
C ASN A 323 4.24 -15.69 31.19
N GLY A 324 5.39 -15.04 31.22
CA GLY A 324 6.46 -15.25 32.19
C GLY A 324 7.27 -16.55 32.04
N ARG A 325 6.92 -17.41 31.09
CA ARG A 325 7.70 -18.63 30.80
C ARG A 325 8.77 -18.33 29.76
N GLU A 326 9.99 -18.71 30.04
CA GLU A 326 11.07 -18.65 29.07
C GLU A 326 10.81 -19.62 27.91
N MET A 327 10.89 -19.09 26.72
CA MET A 327 10.78 -19.83 25.49
C MET A 327 12.12 -19.69 24.74
N ARG A 328 12.63 -20.78 24.21
CA ARG A 328 13.67 -20.66 23.17
C ARG A 328 13.07 -19.91 21.99
N PRO A 329 13.87 -19.15 21.23
CA PRO A 329 13.38 -18.53 20.01
C PRO A 329 12.62 -19.55 19.18
N LEU A 330 11.38 -19.21 18.81
CA LEU A 330 10.48 -20.09 18.09
C LEU A 330 11.11 -20.45 16.73
N ARG A 331 11.00 -21.74 16.35
CA ARG A 331 11.66 -22.24 15.14
C ARG A 331 10.71 -22.39 13.96
N SER A 332 9.43 -22.22 14.19
CA SER A 332 8.41 -22.31 13.15
C SER A 332 7.13 -21.54 13.54
N PRO A 333 6.37 -21.03 12.56
CA PRO A 333 5.05 -20.46 12.78
C PRO A 333 4.08 -21.38 13.53
N HIS A 334 4.23 -22.70 13.35
CA HIS A 334 3.41 -23.69 14.04
C HIS A 334 3.64 -23.70 15.55
N GLU A 335 4.91 -23.58 15.99
CA GLU A 335 5.25 -23.42 17.41
C GLU A 335 4.69 -22.12 17.98
N ALA A 336 4.77 -21.03 17.23
CA ALA A 336 4.23 -19.72 17.62
C ALA A 336 2.71 -19.78 17.81
N ILE A 337 1.98 -20.36 16.87
CA ILE A 337 0.53 -20.53 16.95
C ILE A 337 0.15 -21.36 18.19
N ARG A 338 0.84 -22.47 18.45
CA ARG A 338 0.60 -23.28 19.65
C ARG A 338 0.89 -22.55 20.95
N ALA A 339 1.86 -21.63 20.92
CA ALA A 339 2.18 -20.79 22.06
C ALA A 339 1.18 -19.63 22.28
N GLY A 340 0.31 -19.38 21.30
CA GLY A 340 -0.70 -18.31 21.34
C GLY A 340 -0.22 -17.02 20.70
N VAL A 341 0.73 -17.07 19.75
CA VAL A 341 1.18 -15.94 18.94
C VAL A 341 0.61 -16.08 17.54
N ALA A 342 0.02 -15.00 16.99
CA ALA A 342 -0.46 -14.94 15.62
C ALA A 342 0.14 -13.73 14.90
N LEU A 343 0.28 -13.82 13.58
CA LEU A 343 0.81 -12.77 12.71
C LEU A 343 -0.11 -12.56 11.51
N VAL A 344 -0.50 -11.31 11.29
CA VAL A 344 -1.08 -10.83 10.03
C VAL A 344 0.07 -10.20 9.24
N PRO A 345 0.44 -10.76 8.07
CA PRO A 345 1.59 -10.29 7.29
C PRO A 345 1.27 -9.02 6.50
N GLU A 346 2.32 -8.27 6.12
CA GLU A 346 2.25 -7.07 5.30
C GLU A 346 1.62 -7.31 3.93
N ASP A 347 2.09 -8.34 3.21
CA ASP A 347 1.56 -8.67 1.88
C ASP A 347 0.37 -9.64 1.99
N ARG A 348 -0.81 -9.03 1.95
CA ARG A 348 -2.08 -9.74 2.00
C ARG A 348 -2.27 -10.72 0.85
N LYS A 349 -1.82 -10.35 -0.37
CA LYS A 349 -2.06 -11.14 -1.59
C LYS A 349 -1.10 -12.32 -1.74
N GLN A 350 0.16 -12.15 -1.38
CA GLN A 350 1.20 -13.17 -1.56
C GLN A 350 1.41 -14.04 -0.32
N GLN A 351 1.26 -13.47 0.88
CA GLN A 351 1.57 -14.15 2.14
C GLN A 351 0.32 -14.37 3.01
N GLY A 352 -0.71 -13.54 2.81
CA GLY A 352 -1.91 -13.55 3.63
C GLY A 352 -2.98 -14.50 3.12
N CYS A 353 -3.66 -14.17 2.03
CA CYS A 353 -4.83 -14.88 1.52
C CYS A 353 -4.49 -15.85 0.38
N PHE A 354 -5.17 -16.98 0.37
CA PHE A 354 -5.28 -17.84 -0.81
C PHE A 354 -6.43 -17.30 -1.67
N LEU A 355 -6.12 -16.41 -2.63
CA LEU A 355 -7.11 -15.59 -3.34
C LEU A 355 -8.16 -16.39 -4.10
N GLU A 356 -7.80 -17.56 -4.62
CA GLU A 356 -8.69 -18.46 -5.37
C GLU A 356 -9.55 -19.35 -4.46
N GLN A 357 -9.16 -19.50 -3.19
CA GLN A 357 -9.89 -20.30 -2.23
C GLN A 357 -11.04 -19.53 -1.59
N SER A 358 -12.02 -20.27 -1.07
CA SER A 358 -13.20 -19.70 -0.42
C SER A 358 -12.83 -18.91 0.84
N ILE A 359 -13.71 -18.00 1.23
CA ILE A 359 -13.62 -17.26 2.50
C ILE A 359 -13.56 -18.24 3.68
N THR A 360 -14.41 -19.27 3.66
CA THR A 360 -14.40 -20.36 4.65
C THR A 360 -13.02 -20.95 4.82
N GLN A 361 -12.42 -21.46 3.73
CA GLN A 361 -11.09 -22.08 3.76
C GLN A 361 -10.03 -21.08 4.26
N ASN A 362 -10.09 -19.84 3.82
CA ASN A 362 -9.17 -18.81 4.28
C ASN A 362 -9.28 -18.55 5.79
N MET A 363 -10.49 -18.53 6.36
CA MET A 363 -10.68 -18.26 7.79
C MET A 363 -10.31 -19.46 8.67
N THR A 364 -10.55 -20.68 8.21
CA THR A 364 -10.49 -21.88 9.07
C THR A 364 -9.20 -22.69 8.96
N LEU A 365 -8.39 -22.47 7.89
CA LEU A 365 -7.19 -23.27 7.59
C LEU A 365 -6.26 -23.50 8.79
N PRO A 366 -5.82 -22.50 9.56
CA PRO A 366 -4.93 -22.75 10.71
C PRO A 366 -5.64 -23.41 11.89
N SER A 367 -6.97 -23.39 11.93
CA SER A 367 -7.82 -23.95 12.99
C SER A 367 -8.29 -25.37 12.66
N LEU A 368 -7.98 -25.91 11.48
CA LEU A 368 -8.39 -27.28 11.07
C LEU A 368 -8.10 -28.36 12.12
N PRO A 369 -6.91 -28.40 12.79
CA PRO A 369 -6.66 -29.40 13.83
C PRO A 369 -7.66 -29.35 14.99
N ARG A 370 -8.24 -28.16 15.30
CA ARG A 370 -9.26 -27.97 16.34
C ARG A 370 -10.67 -28.31 15.86
N LEU A 371 -10.91 -28.14 14.55
CA LEU A 371 -12.19 -28.39 13.90
C LEU A 371 -12.33 -29.85 13.43
N ALA A 372 -11.25 -30.63 13.49
CA ALA A 372 -11.26 -32.03 13.07
C ALA A 372 -11.69 -32.96 14.21
N ARG A 373 -12.77 -33.71 13.99
CA ARG A 373 -13.15 -34.84 14.84
C ARG A 373 -12.24 -36.03 14.55
N TRP A 374 -11.69 -36.63 15.59
CA TRP A 374 -10.70 -37.72 15.52
C TRP A 374 -9.49 -37.43 14.62
N GLY A 375 -9.21 -36.15 14.40
CA GLY A 375 -8.06 -35.70 13.59
C GLY A 375 -8.22 -35.87 12.08
N ILE A 376 -9.36 -36.36 11.58
CA ILE A 376 -9.57 -36.71 10.15
C ILE A 376 -10.82 -36.04 9.57
N PHE A 377 -11.94 -36.05 10.31
CA PHE A 377 -13.22 -35.55 9.80
C PHE A 377 -13.49 -34.12 10.25
N LEU A 378 -13.70 -33.21 9.31
CA LEU A 378 -14.06 -31.82 9.60
C LEU A 378 -15.44 -31.74 10.24
N ASP A 379 -15.57 -31.04 11.37
CA ASP A 379 -16.84 -30.67 11.96
C ASP A 379 -17.43 -29.44 11.28
N GLU A 380 -18.19 -29.69 10.21
CA GLU A 380 -18.80 -28.59 9.44
C GLU A 380 -19.76 -27.72 10.25
N ALA A 381 -20.37 -28.24 11.32
CA ALA A 381 -21.25 -27.46 12.17
C ALA A 381 -20.45 -26.45 12.98
N GLU A 382 -19.31 -26.88 13.55
CA GLU A 382 -18.41 -26.00 14.31
C GLU A 382 -17.71 -25.01 13.37
N GLU A 383 -17.32 -25.44 12.16
CA GLU A 383 -16.77 -24.54 11.13
C GLU A 383 -17.76 -23.43 10.79
N ARG A 384 -19.03 -23.75 10.52
CA ARG A 384 -20.07 -22.74 10.26
C ARG A 384 -20.29 -21.78 11.43
N ARG A 385 -20.25 -22.27 12.69
CA ARG A 385 -20.36 -21.43 13.88
C ARG A 385 -19.20 -20.45 13.98
N LEU A 386 -17.98 -20.91 13.74
CA LEU A 386 -16.77 -20.08 13.76
C LEU A 386 -16.83 -18.98 12.71
N ILE A 387 -17.23 -19.32 11.48
CA ILE A 387 -17.40 -18.35 10.39
C ILE A 387 -18.44 -17.29 10.76
N HIS A 388 -19.62 -17.71 11.22
CA HIS A 388 -20.68 -16.78 11.62
C HIS A 388 -20.26 -15.87 12.78
N LYS A 389 -19.54 -16.43 13.78
CA LYS A 389 -18.97 -15.66 14.90
C LYS A 389 -18.11 -14.50 14.40
N TYR A 390 -17.13 -14.80 13.55
CA TYR A 390 -16.17 -13.78 13.10
C TYR A 390 -16.71 -12.91 11.95
N GLN A 391 -17.63 -13.41 11.13
CA GLN A 391 -18.35 -12.58 10.18
C GLN A 391 -19.07 -11.44 10.90
N THR A 392 -19.79 -11.76 11.99
CA THR A 392 -20.54 -10.79 12.78
C THR A 392 -19.60 -9.88 13.57
N ALA A 393 -18.63 -10.46 14.31
CA ALA A 393 -17.72 -9.71 15.17
C ALA A 393 -16.87 -8.69 14.37
N LEU A 394 -16.37 -9.08 13.19
CA LEU A 394 -15.53 -8.23 12.35
C LEU A 394 -16.31 -7.50 11.25
N ARG A 395 -17.64 -7.64 11.22
CA ARG A 395 -18.52 -7.01 10.23
C ARG A 395 -18.03 -7.27 8.80
N ILE A 396 -17.72 -8.54 8.48
CA ILE A 396 -17.22 -8.92 7.16
C ILE A 396 -18.36 -8.90 6.16
N LYS A 397 -18.28 -8.02 5.15
CA LYS A 397 -19.25 -7.97 4.05
C LYS A 397 -18.86 -9.01 3.00
N MET A 398 -19.58 -10.10 2.94
CA MET A 398 -19.41 -11.18 1.96
C MET A 398 -20.77 -11.68 1.47
N PRO A 399 -20.91 -11.98 0.17
CA PRO A 399 -22.18 -12.48 -0.37
C PRO A 399 -22.46 -13.92 0.12
N ASN A 400 -21.42 -14.78 0.15
CA ASN A 400 -21.49 -16.17 0.60
C ASN A 400 -20.11 -16.61 1.09
N PRO A 401 -20.00 -17.36 2.20
CA PRO A 401 -18.72 -17.89 2.69
C PRO A 401 -17.98 -18.80 1.71
N SER A 402 -18.66 -19.43 0.75
CA SER A 402 -18.03 -20.25 -0.32
C SER A 402 -17.42 -19.43 -1.46
N THR A 403 -17.64 -18.12 -1.50
CA THR A 403 -17.07 -17.23 -2.52
C THR A 403 -15.55 -17.13 -2.35
N ALA A 404 -14.81 -17.03 -3.46
CA ALA A 404 -13.36 -16.82 -3.45
C ALA A 404 -13.03 -15.48 -2.79
N VAL A 405 -12.04 -15.49 -1.88
CA VAL A 405 -11.64 -14.29 -1.11
C VAL A 405 -11.11 -13.16 -2.02
N GLY A 406 -10.55 -13.53 -3.18
CA GLY A 406 -10.06 -12.57 -4.17
C GLY A 406 -11.12 -11.62 -4.73
N THR A 407 -12.42 -11.98 -4.62
CA THR A 407 -13.53 -11.13 -5.08
C THR A 407 -13.94 -10.05 -4.08
N LEU A 408 -13.44 -10.13 -2.84
CA LEU A 408 -13.74 -9.15 -1.80
C LEU A 408 -12.91 -7.87 -1.97
N SER A 409 -13.45 -6.76 -1.46
CA SER A 409 -12.66 -5.52 -1.31
C SER A 409 -11.46 -5.71 -0.37
N GLY A 410 -10.42 -4.88 -0.54
CA GLY A 410 -9.22 -4.94 0.29
C GLY A 410 -9.50 -4.93 1.79
N GLY A 411 -10.40 -4.08 2.26
CA GLY A 411 -10.81 -4.02 3.66
C GLY A 411 -11.47 -5.31 4.15
N ASN A 412 -12.33 -5.95 3.33
CA ASN A 412 -12.93 -7.23 3.71
C ASN A 412 -11.93 -8.40 3.67
N GLN A 413 -10.97 -8.40 2.72
CA GLN A 413 -9.85 -9.36 2.73
C GLN A 413 -9.02 -9.24 4.01
N GLN A 414 -8.74 -8.02 4.46
CA GLN A 414 -8.03 -7.78 5.73
C GLN A 414 -8.81 -8.30 6.94
N LYS A 415 -10.12 -8.07 6.96
CA LYS A 415 -10.99 -8.62 8.02
C LYS A 415 -11.03 -10.15 8.01
N VAL A 416 -10.96 -10.81 6.84
CA VAL A 416 -10.82 -12.27 6.73
C VAL A 416 -9.49 -12.76 7.32
N LEU A 417 -8.38 -12.03 7.10
CA LEU A 417 -7.10 -12.35 7.73
C LEU A 417 -7.13 -12.17 9.24
N LEU A 418 -7.72 -11.09 9.73
CA LEU A 418 -7.92 -10.88 11.16
C LEU A 418 -8.80 -12.00 11.76
N ALA A 419 -9.88 -12.39 11.07
CA ALA A 419 -10.74 -13.50 11.48
C ALA A 419 -9.96 -14.82 11.59
N ARG A 420 -9.10 -15.13 10.61
CA ARG A 420 -8.21 -16.28 10.62
C ARG A 420 -7.32 -16.31 11.87
N CYS A 421 -6.68 -15.17 12.18
CA CYS A 421 -5.82 -15.05 13.36
C CYS A 421 -6.63 -15.14 14.65
N MET A 422 -7.79 -14.50 14.71
CA MET A 422 -8.68 -14.54 15.88
C MET A 422 -9.27 -15.93 16.14
N ALA A 423 -9.48 -16.74 15.11
CA ALA A 423 -9.92 -18.13 15.22
C ALA A 423 -8.90 -19.02 15.96
N LEU A 424 -7.65 -18.60 16.07
CA LEU A 424 -6.59 -19.24 16.87
C LEU A 424 -6.64 -18.87 18.36
N GLU A 425 -7.49 -17.90 18.73
CA GLU A 425 -7.57 -17.35 20.10
C GLU A 425 -6.20 -16.89 20.64
N PRO A 426 -5.52 -15.98 19.92
CA PRO A 426 -4.16 -15.60 20.24
C PRO A 426 -4.10 -14.78 21.53
N LYS A 427 -3.00 -14.93 22.29
CA LYS A 427 -2.65 -14.05 23.40
C LYS A 427 -1.86 -12.84 22.95
N VAL A 428 -1.08 -13.03 21.88
CA VAL A 428 -0.31 -11.98 21.19
C VAL A 428 -0.69 -11.99 19.72
N LEU A 429 -1.10 -10.84 19.20
CA LEU A 429 -1.40 -10.65 17.80
C LEU A 429 -0.47 -9.57 17.23
N ILE A 430 0.32 -9.93 16.24
CA ILE A 430 1.17 -9.01 15.49
C ILE A 430 0.44 -8.68 14.19
N VAL A 431 0.32 -7.40 13.87
CA VAL A 431 -0.34 -6.94 12.64
C VAL A 431 0.62 -6.02 11.91
N ASP A 432 1.11 -6.50 10.77
CA ASP A 432 2.06 -5.76 9.94
C ASP A 432 1.31 -5.05 8.82
N GLU A 433 1.42 -3.71 8.77
CA GLU A 433 0.75 -2.80 7.83
C GLU A 433 -0.77 -3.08 7.72
N PRO A 434 -1.55 -2.94 8.83
CA PRO A 434 -2.96 -3.36 8.90
C PRO A 434 -3.87 -2.73 7.85
N THR A 435 -3.53 -1.55 7.35
CA THR A 435 -4.38 -0.77 6.43
C THR A 435 -3.75 -0.53 5.07
N ARG A 436 -2.65 -1.22 4.75
CA ARG A 436 -2.00 -1.09 3.44
C ARG A 436 -2.92 -1.50 2.30
N GLY A 437 -3.12 -0.59 1.33
CA GLY A 437 -4.00 -0.84 0.18
C GLY A 437 -5.48 -0.97 0.53
N ILE A 438 -5.90 -0.33 1.62
CA ILE A 438 -7.30 -0.24 2.07
C ILE A 438 -7.76 1.22 1.92
N ASP A 439 -9.02 1.42 1.57
CA ASP A 439 -9.62 2.74 1.51
C ASP A 439 -9.77 3.38 2.89
N ILE A 440 -9.92 4.71 2.91
CA ILE A 440 -9.93 5.52 4.14
C ILE A 440 -11.08 5.12 5.07
N GLY A 441 -12.26 4.80 4.54
CA GLY A 441 -13.41 4.39 5.34
C GLY A 441 -13.19 3.04 6.00
N ALA A 442 -12.62 2.07 5.28
CA ALA A 442 -12.29 0.75 5.82
C ALA A 442 -11.11 0.79 6.79
N LYS A 443 -10.15 1.74 6.66
CA LYS A 443 -9.08 1.96 7.65
C LYS A 443 -9.65 2.19 9.05
N ALA A 444 -10.62 3.11 9.18
CA ALA A 444 -11.24 3.42 10.47
C ALA A 444 -11.93 2.19 11.08
N GLU A 445 -12.56 1.35 10.24
CA GLU A 445 -13.18 0.10 10.73
C GLU A 445 -12.13 -0.89 11.24
N VAL A 446 -10.99 -1.05 10.52
CA VAL A 446 -9.89 -1.91 10.96
C VAL A 446 -9.26 -1.39 12.25
N HIS A 447 -9.06 -0.08 12.38
CA HIS A 447 -8.55 0.54 13.62
C HIS A 447 -9.46 0.22 14.81
N GLN A 448 -10.78 0.39 14.66
CA GLN A 448 -11.73 0.05 15.72
C GLN A 448 -11.65 -1.43 16.10
N LEU A 449 -11.55 -2.34 15.11
CA LEU A 449 -11.40 -3.77 15.38
C LEU A 449 -10.14 -4.10 16.17
N LEU A 450 -9.00 -3.47 15.86
CA LEU A 450 -7.75 -3.65 16.59
C LEU A 450 -7.88 -3.16 18.04
N VAL A 451 -8.54 -2.02 18.25
CA VAL A 451 -8.83 -1.50 19.58
C VAL A 451 -9.75 -2.45 20.36
N ASP A 452 -10.83 -2.94 19.75
CA ASP A 452 -11.75 -3.89 20.37
C ASP A 452 -11.04 -5.20 20.78
N MET A 453 -10.13 -5.70 19.92
CA MET A 453 -9.29 -6.87 20.22
C MET A 453 -8.37 -6.62 21.42
N ALA A 454 -7.73 -5.47 21.50
CA ALA A 454 -6.90 -5.12 22.65
C ALA A 454 -7.74 -4.99 23.92
N GLN A 455 -8.92 -4.35 23.86
CA GLN A 455 -9.85 -4.25 25.01
C GLN A 455 -10.32 -5.63 25.49
N SER A 456 -10.36 -6.65 24.61
CA SER A 456 -10.64 -8.03 25.01
C SER A 456 -9.47 -8.73 25.71
N GLY A 457 -8.34 -8.04 25.92
CA GLY A 457 -7.16 -8.52 26.64
C GLY A 457 -6.03 -9.07 25.76
N ILE A 458 -6.15 -9.01 24.43
CA ILE A 458 -5.09 -9.45 23.53
C ILE A 458 -3.96 -8.43 23.53
N ALA A 459 -2.71 -8.89 23.67
CA ALA A 459 -1.52 -8.07 23.50
C ALA A 459 -1.28 -7.83 22.00
N LEU A 460 -1.24 -6.59 21.54
CA LEU A 460 -1.11 -6.23 20.14
C LEU A 460 0.23 -5.57 19.85
N ILE A 461 0.87 -6.00 18.75
CA ILE A 461 1.96 -5.27 18.10
C ILE A 461 1.45 -4.80 16.75
N VAL A 462 1.42 -3.50 16.53
CA VAL A 462 1.01 -2.88 15.27
C VAL A 462 2.23 -2.26 14.61
N ILE A 463 2.56 -2.74 13.42
CA ILE A 463 3.64 -2.20 12.60
C ILE A 463 2.99 -1.38 11.49
N SER A 464 3.37 -0.10 11.35
CA SER A 464 2.89 0.72 10.25
C SER A 464 3.97 1.69 9.77
N SER A 465 3.98 1.93 8.47
CA SER A 465 4.77 2.99 7.83
C SER A 465 4.06 4.35 7.90
N GLU A 466 2.76 4.37 8.21
CA GLU A 466 1.96 5.59 8.37
C GLU A 466 2.04 6.08 9.82
N MET A 467 2.77 7.17 10.08
CA MET A 467 2.90 7.75 11.43
C MET A 467 1.56 8.11 12.08
N PRO A 468 0.59 8.71 11.37
CA PRO A 468 -0.74 8.96 11.92
C PRO A 468 -1.44 7.70 12.45
N GLU A 469 -1.29 6.56 11.76
CA GLU A 469 -1.85 5.28 12.19
C GLU A 469 -1.23 4.79 13.51
N VAL A 470 0.10 4.82 13.59
CA VAL A 470 0.82 4.43 14.81
C VAL A 470 0.43 5.32 15.99
N LEU A 471 0.34 6.64 15.77
CA LEU A 471 -0.07 7.62 16.80
C LEU A 471 -1.52 7.42 17.27
N ALA A 472 -2.43 7.07 16.36
CA ALA A 472 -3.84 6.90 16.66
C ALA A 472 -4.14 5.60 17.43
N LEU A 473 -3.43 4.51 17.13
CA LEU A 473 -3.72 3.17 17.66
C LEU A 473 -2.93 2.83 18.92
N SER A 474 -1.69 3.30 19.04
CA SER A 474 -0.76 2.78 20.05
C SER A 474 -0.97 3.38 21.43
N ASP A 475 -0.69 2.59 22.47
CA ASP A 475 -0.49 3.08 23.84
C ASP A 475 0.94 3.55 24.04
N ARG A 476 1.88 2.83 23.42
CA ARG A 476 3.31 3.07 23.45
C ARG A 476 3.93 2.78 22.08
N ILE A 477 4.91 3.59 21.68
CA ILE A 477 5.55 3.49 20.37
C ILE A 477 7.02 3.18 20.56
N VAL A 478 7.47 2.09 19.94
CA VAL A 478 8.88 1.70 19.85
C VAL A 478 9.39 2.13 18.48
N VAL A 479 10.43 2.95 18.48
CA VAL A 479 11.01 3.50 17.24
C VAL A 479 12.23 2.69 16.84
N PHE A 480 12.21 2.19 15.60
CA PHE A 480 13.27 1.41 15.01
C PHE A 480 14.12 2.26 14.08
N ARG A 481 15.43 2.03 14.11
CA ARG A 481 16.40 2.59 13.18
C ARG A 481 17.55 1.62 12.96
N GLU A 482 17.81 1.27 11.70
CA GLU A 482 18.96 0.45 11.29
C GLU A 482 19.14 -0.83 12.13
N GLY A 483 18.02 -1.54 12.41
CA GLY A 483 18.04 -2.78 13.16
C GLY A 483 18.17 -2.65 14.68
N ARG A 484 18.07 -1.43 15.22
CA ARG A 484 18.11 -1.13 16.65
C ARG A 484 16.85 -0.38 17.10
N ILE A 485 16.56 -0.40 18.40
CA ILE A 485 15.57 0.48 19.01
C ILE A 485 16.24 1.81 19.33
N SER A 486 15.80 2.89 18.68
CA SER A 486 16.33 4.24 18.90
C SER A 486 15.63 4.97 20.04
N GLY A 487 14.43 4.52 20.43
CA GLY A 487 13.71 5.07 21.58
C GLY A 487 12.33 4.46 21.72
N THR A 488 11.71 4.72 22.88
CA THR A 488 10.34 4.34 23.18
C THR A 488 9.60 5.57 23.71
N LEU A 489 8.41 5.84 23.22
CA LEU A 489 7.59 6.97 23.61
C LEU A 489 6.19 6.49 24.03
N ASP A 490 5.67 7.06 25.11
CA ASP A 490 4.23 6.95 25.38
C ASP A 490 3.47 7.70 24.29
N ALA A 491 2.43 7.10 23.73
CA ALA A 491 1.71 7.68 22.59
C ALA A 491 1.06 9.03 22.95
N ALA A 492 0.72 9.27 24.22
CA ALA A 492 0.22 10.58 24.68
C ALA A 492 1.25 11.71 24.55
N ALA A 493 2.54 11.40 24.63
CA ALA A 493 3.66 12.35 24.50
C ALA A 493 4.31 12.33 23.11
N ALA A 494 3.92 11.39 22.25
CA ALA A 494 4.47 11.23 20.93
C ALA A 494 3.87 12.26 19.94
N THR A 495 4.73 12.76 19.06
CA THR A 495 4.34 13.61 17.92
C THR A 495 5.10 13.11 16.69
N GLU A 496 4.58 13.38 15.50
CA GLU A 496 5.28 13.02 14.26
C GLU A 496 6.71 13.57 14.23
N HIS A 497 6.90 14.79 14.70
CA HIS A 497 8.24 15.42 14.78
C HIS A 497 9.20 14.63 15.69
N LYS A 498 8.76 14.22 16.88
CA LYS A 498 9.58 13.41 17.79
C LYS A 498 9.90 12.02 17.22
N LEU A 499 8.93 11.40 16.54
CA LEU A 499 9.15 10.12 15.86
C LEU A 499 10.19 10.28 14.77
N MET A 500 10.06 11.31 13.92
CA MET A 500 11.02 11.60 12.85
C MET A 500 12.42 11.87 13.39
N GLN A 501 12.56 12.61 14.49
CA GLN A 501 13.85 12.81 15.14
C GLN A 501 14.51 11.49 15.53
N LEU A 502 13.78 10.60 16.21
CA LEU A 502 14.31 9.28 16.62
C LEU A 502 14.64 8.38 15.43
N MET A 503 13.94 8.54 14.29
CA MET A 503 14.22 7.80 13.06
C MET A 503 15.46 8.34 12.32
N ALA A 504 15.76 9.65 12.41
CA ALA A 504 16.72 10.34 11.58
C ALA A 504 18.09 10.57 12.25
N ILE A 505 18.17 10.73 13.60
CA ILE A 505 19.42 11.12 14.28
C ILE A 505 20.38 9.93 14.37
N SER A 506 21.56 10.05 13.75
CA SER A 506 22.68 9.12 13.95
C SER A 506 23.24 9.20 15.38
N ALA A 507 23.49 8.06 16.02
CA ALA A 507 24.07 7.96 17.36
C ALA A 507 25.55 8.41 17.47
N SER A 508 26.07 9.16 16.49
CA SER A 508 27.44 9.67 16.47
C SER A 508 27.64 11.05 17.10
N ALA A 509 26.66 11.59 17.85
CA ALA A 509 26.75 12.94 18.40
C ALA A 509 26.61 13.04 19.93
N GLU A 510 26.85 11.96 20.72
CA GLU A 510 27.00 12.09 22.17
C GLU A 510 27.97 11.03 22.72
N ALA A 511 29.29 11.25 22.48
CA ALA A 511 30.32 10.75 23.38
C ALA A 511 30.81 11.95 24.21
N PRO A 512 30.54 12.03 25.53
CA PRO A 512 31.12 13.09 26.34
C PRO A 512 32.62 12.81 26.56
N GLY A 513 33.46 13.72 26.11
CA GLY A 513 34.77 13.96 26.68
C GLY A 513 35.88 13.03 26.24
N ALA A 514 36.45 13.23 25.07
CA ALA A 514 37.85 12.92 24.84
C ALA A 514 38.69 14.20 25.08
N ALA A 515 39.47 14.18 26.15
CA ALA A 515 40.35 15.25 26.55
C ALA A 515 41.32 15.62 25.40
N ALA A 516 41.53 16.91 25.21
CA ALA A 516 42.51 17.47 24.28
C ALA A 516 43.93 16.91 24.55
N PRO A 517 44.68 16.56 23.51
CA PRO A 517 46.11 16.22 23.71
C PRO A 517 46.88 17.48 24.07
N ARG A 518 47.61 17.41 25.21
CA ARG A 518 48.58 18.41 25.63
C ARG A 518 49.66 18.54 24.56
N ALA A 519 49.88 19.77 24.12
CA ALA A 519 51.03 20.13 23.33
C ALA A 519 52.31 19.81 24.14
N ALA A 520 53.19 18.99 23.58
CA ALA A 520 54.57 18.86 24.04
C ALA A 520 55.41 19.94 23.36
N ALA A 521 55.95 20.82 24.16
CA ALA A 521 57.05 21.70 23.77
C ALA A 521 58.33 20.88 23.68
N VAL A 522 59.03 20.93 22.57
CA VAL A 522 60.43 21.32 22.34
C VAL A 522 60.59 21.40 20.82
#